data_1718b6b96193653fcc964deded37384c
#
_entry.id   1718b6b96193653fcc964deded37384c
#
_cell.length_a   1.000
_cell.length_b   1.000
_cell.length_c   1.000
_cell.angle_alpha   90.00
_cell.angle_beta   90.00
_cell.angle_gamma   90.00
#
_symmetry.space_group_name_H-M   'P 1'
#
loop_
_entity.id
_entity.type
_entity.pdbx_description
1 polymer ?
#
loop_
_entity_poly.entity_id
_entity_poly.type
_entity_poly.pdbx_seq_one_letter_code
_entity_poly.pdbx_strand_id
1 'polypeptide(L)'
;MKKKNRTRILQLFKMNVFNISLLTLVFALSCSSSDSETGGAPTDLVVDVTLVGANDANPNGNGSGKVQVSATAKNATRYAFRFESADQLESQTGTMEYTYTKDGTHSYNIVVWAYSATGEYINQTVAVEVYRSDEEFAALVFSDEFDDDGAPDAEKWHYQIIPPNNGSWHNNELQHYTARPENSFVSDGTLKIKALKEEYTYNGSTKSYTSARLNAKLAFTYGRVEVRAKLPSMAGTWPAIWTLGADSNETGNYFGDQYGSVGWPLCGEIDIMEQTGWDKNSIISHFHWGDLNTQVYNDEGGEGPVANASTEFHIYSMEWNSGSIKTYVDGNLVYEFTNAPNKPYNKEHYLILNIAMGGNLGGDVPDSFSEDTLEIDYVRIYQ
;
A
#
# COMPACT_ATOMS: atom_id res chain seq x y z
N MET A 1 1.19 11.67 48.92
CA MET A 1 2.53 11.17 48.55
C MET A 1 2.55 9.65 48.66
N LYS A 2 2.50 8.92 47.56
CA LYS A 2 2.95 7.51 47.45
C LYS A 2 3.34 7.30 45.98
N LYS A 3 4.66 7.28 45.73
CA LYS A 3 5.27 6.92 44.47
C LYS A 3 5.05 5.41 44.21
N LYS A 4 4.44 5.01 43.10
CA LYS A 4 4.49 3.64 42.60
C LYS A 4 5.61 3.55 41.58
N ASN A 5 6.65 2.82 41.90
CA ASN A 5 7.68 2.35 40.98
C ASN A 5 7.04 1.38 39.99
N ARG A 6 7.10 1.68 38.68
CA ARG A 6 6.85 0.72 37.60
C ARG A 6 8.20 0.16 37.15
N THR A 7 8.41 -1.09 37.45
CA THR A 7 9.51 -1.92 36.94
C THR A 7 9.25 -2.14 35.43
N ARG A 8 10.13 -1.64 34.59
CA ARG A 8 10.14 -1.96 33.14
C ARG A 8 10.60 -3.40 32.98
N ILE A 9 9.71 -4.26 32.54
CA ILE A 9 10.05 -5.60 32.01
C ILE A 9 10.53 -5.40 30.59
N LEU A 10 11.82 -5.62 30.36
CA LEU A 10 12.40 -5.75 29.02
C LEU A 10 11.83 -7.04 28.39
N GLN A 11 10.89 -6.93 27.50
CA GLN A 11 10.54 -8.04 26.59
C GLN A 11 11.58 -8.06 25.46
N LEU A 12 12.37 -9.12 25.48
CA LEU A 12 13.24 -9.50 24.37
C LEU A 12 12.34 -9.88 23.19
N PHE A 13 12.31 -9.06 22.17
CA PHE A 13 11.73 -9.40 20.87
C PHE A 13 12.47 -10.62 20.31
N LYS A 14 11.78 -11.75 20.25
CA LYS A 14 12.20 -12.88 19.45
C LYS A 14 11.87 -12.54 17.99
N MET A 15 12.91 -12.30 17.21
CA MET A 15 12.78 -12.30 15.74
C MET A 15 12.27 -13.68 15.33
N ASN A 16 11.05 -13.75 14.86
CA ASN A 16 10.53 -14.92 14.16
C ASN A 16 11.09 -14.88 12.72
N VAL A 17 12.08 -15.73 12.49
CA VAL A 17 12.53 -16.03 11.13
C VAL A 17 11.51 -16.98 10.53
N PHE A 18 10.76 -16.54 9.53
CA PHE A 18 9.87 -17.40 8.76
C PHE A 18 10.72 -18.31 7.88
N ASN A 19 10.92 -19.54 8.32
CA ASN A 19 11.57 -20.58 7.52
C ASN A 19 10.51 -21.30 6.69
N ILE A 20 10.47 -21.04 5.38
CA ILE A 20 9.73 -21.88 4.45
C ILE A 20 10.58 -23.13 4.18
N SER A 21 10.30 -24.22 4.91
CA SER A 21 10.93 -25.51 4.69
C SER A 21 10.15 -26.29 3.63
N LEU A 22 10.66 -26.36 2.41
CA LEU A 22 10.10 -27.19 1.32
C LEU A 22 10.77 -28.55 1.30
N LEU A 23 9.96 -29.60 1.38
CA LEU A 23 10.34 -31.01 1.42
C LEU A 23 10.96 -31.45 0.09
N THR A 24 12.24 -31.81 0.11
CA THR A 24 12.99 -32.26 -1.06
C THR A 24 12.92 -33.79 -1.24
N LEU A 25 12.56 -34.24 -2.45
CA LEU A 25 12.67 -35.63 -2.87
C LEU A 25 14.06 -35.86 -3.49
N VAL A 26 14.87 -36.67 -2.83
CA VAL A 26 16.24 -36.99 -3.25
C VAL A 26 16.23 -38.25 -4.12
N PHE A 27 16.71 -38.18 -5.36
CA PHE A 27 17.14 -39.35 -6.15
C PHE A 27 18.65 -39.52 -5.98
N ALA A 28 19.04 -40.59 -5.30
CA ALA A 28 20.41 -41.00 -5.20
C ALA A 28 20.73 -41.99 -6.31
N LEU A 29 21.69 -41.68 -7.20
CA LEU A 29 22.37 -42.63 -8.05
C LEU A 29 23.74 -42.91 -7.43
N SER A 30 23.90 -44.14 -6.93
CA SER A 30 25.16 -44.65 -6.37
C SER A 30 26.01 -45.26 -7.47
N CYS A 31 27.26 -44.81 -7.58
CA CYS A 31 28.35 -45.62 -8.16
C CYS A 31 29.57 -45.51 -7.26
N SER A 32 30.06 -46.66 -6.84
CA SER A 32 31.24 -46.82 -5.97
C SER A 32 32.53 -46.92 -6.80
N SER A 33 33.62 -46.27 -6.39
CA SER A 33 34.95 -46.90 -6.23
C SER A 33 36.06 -45.89 -5.88
N SER A 34 36.89 -46.29 -4.94
CA SER A 34 38.30 -45.97 -4.65
C SER A 34 38.67 -44.65 -3.99
N ASP A 35 39.18 -44.79 -2.77
CA ASP A 35 39.82 -43.78 -1.93
C ASP A 35 40.89 -42.96 -2.63
N SER A 36 40.62 -41.70 -2.82
CA SER A 36 41.56 -40.58 -2.74
C SER A 36 40.81 -39.45 -2.04
N GLU A 37 41.43 -38.75 -1.08
CA GLU A 37 40.86 -37.56 -0.41
C GLU A 37 40.67 -36.41 -1.42
N THR A 38 39.72 -36.56 -2.32
CA THR A 38 39.17 -35.50 -3.16
C THR A 38 37.71 -35.35 -2.76
N GLY A 39 37.35 -34.20 -2.21
CA GLY A 39 36.02 -33.92 -1.70
C GLY A 39 34.93 -34.39 -2.67
N GLY A 40 34.04 -35.28 -2.19
CA GLY A 40 32.94 -35.83 -2.98
C GLY A 40 31.99 -34.73 -3.50
N ALA A 41 31.09 -35.13 -4.41
CA ALA A 41 30.06 -34.23 -4.92
C ALA A 41 29.31 -33.48 -3.76
N PRO A 42 28.91 -32.24 -3.94
CA PRO A 42 28.16 -31.52 -2.93
C PRO A 42 26.82 -32.20 -2.60
N THR A 43 26.45 -32.19 -1.32
CA THR A 43 25.17 -32.73 -0.82
C THR A 43 24.53 -31.80 0.15
N ASP A 44 23.24 -32.02 0.48
CA ASP A 44 22.48 -31.27 1.50
C ASP A 44 22.47 -29.75 1.24
N LEU A 45 22.24 -29.35 -0.01
CA LEU A 45 22.08 -27.91 -0.33
C LEU A 45 20.83 -27.36 0.34
N VAL A 46 21.05 -26.33 1.18
CA VAL A 46 20.01 -25.52 1.80
C VAL A 46 20.15 -24.10 1.26
N VAL A 47 19.04 -23.52 0.82
CA VAL A 47 18.98 -22.15 0.29
C VAL A 47 17.93 -21.39 1.08
N ASP A 48 18.32 -20.29 1.70
CA ASP A 48 17.45 -19.34 2.38
C ASP A 48 17.44 -18.04 1.59
N VAL A 49 16.24 -17.47 1.38
CA VAL A 49 16.06 -16.19 0.71
C VAL A 49 15.34 -15.24 1.66
N THR A 50 15.92 -14.08 1.88
CA THR A 50 15.34 -13.01 2.68
C THR A 50 15.07 -11.79 1.79
N LEU A 51 13.82 -11.34 1.74
CA LEU A 51 13.45 -10.09 1.08
C LEU A 51 13.73 -8.93 2.05
N VAL A 52 14.47 -7.93 1.61
CA VAL A 52 14.85 -6.81 2.49
C VAL A 52 13.61 -6.02 2.89
N GLY A 53 13.41 -5.89 4.21
CA GLY A 53 12.27 -5.19 4.80
C GLY A 53 10.94 -5.94 4.75
N ALA A 54 10.95 -7.24 4.39
CA ALA A 54 9.74 -8.06 4.45
C ALA A 54 9.26 -8.23 5.90
N ASN A 55 7.96 -8.05 6.10
CA ASN A 55 7.23 -8.26 7.35
C ASN A 55 5.76 -8.56 7.02
N ASP A 56 4.90 -8.71 8.04
CA ASP A 56 3.48 -9.03 7.83
C ASP A 56 2.73 -7.96 7.01
N ALA A 57 3.16 -6.69 7.09
CA ALA A 57 2.57 -5.59 6.32
C ALA A 57 3.16 -5.47 4.90
N ASN A 58 4.39 -5.93 4.68
CA ASN A 58 5.09 -5.86 3.40
C ASN A 58 5.70 -7.24 3.07
N PRO A 59 4.90 -8.26 2.76
CA PRO A 59 5.40 -9.63 2.60
C PRO A 59 6.40 -9.79 1.44
N ASN A 60 6.33 -8.91 0.45
CA ASN A 60 7.17 -8.93 -0.76
C ASN A 60 8.37 -7.95 -0.68
N GLY A 61 8.68 -7.43 0.52
CA GLY A 61 9.78 -6.49 0.76
C GLY A 61 9.34 -5.03 0.84
N ASN A 62 10.29 -4.14 1.17
CA ASN A 62 10.04 -2.72 1.43
C ASN A 62 10.08 -1.82 0.18
N GLY A 63 10.02 -2.40 -1.01
CA GLY A 63 10.12 -1.65 -2.27
C GLY A 63 11.54 -1.42 -2.78
N SER A 64 12.57 -1.81 -2.04
CA SER A 64 13.96 -1.70 -2.52
C SER A 64 14.28 -2.68 -3.66
N GLY A 65 13.46 -3.69 -3.89
CA GLY A 65 13.74 -4.79 -4.82
C GLY A 65 14.88 -5.70 -4.37
N LYS A 66 15.43 -5.51 -3.15
CA LYS A 66 16.62 -6.20 -2.66
C LYS A 66 16.28 -7.55 -2.05
N VAL A 67 17.07 -8.55 -2.41
CA VAL A 67 17.03 -9.88 -1.82
C VAL A 67 18.42 -10.27 -1.32
N GLN A 68 18.46 -10.96 -0.19
CA GLN A 68 19.67 -11.61 0.35
C GLN A 68 19.46 -13.11 0.27
N VAL A 69 20.40 -13.80 -0.36
CA VAL A 69 20.37 -15.26 -0.51
C VAL A 69 21.56 -15.86 0.24
N SER A 70 21.30 -16.87 1.04
CA SER A 70 22.33 -17.67 1.67
C SER A 70 22.18 -19.13 1.28
N ALA A 71 23.30 -19.79 0.98
CA ALA A 71 23.36 -21.19 0.61
C ALA A 71 24.45 -21.92 1.38
N THR A 72 24.13 -23.12 1.83
CA THR A 72 25.09 -24.04 2.46
C THR A 72 24.95 -25.42 1.88
N ALA A 73 26.06 -26.15 1.67
CA ALA A 73 26.06 -27.54 1.26
C ALA A 73 27.32 -28.24 1.79
N LYS A 74 27.22 -29.54 2.08
CA LYS A 74 28.38 -30.35 2.40
C LYS A 74 29.25 -30.52 1.17
N ASN A 75 30.56 -30.56 1.34
CA ASN A 75 31.59 -30.72 0.28
C ASN A 75 31.56 -29.59 -0.78
N ALA A 76 30.84 -28.50 -0.56
CA ALA A 76 30.89 -27.35 -1.44
C ALA A 76 32.09 -26.45 -1.11
N THR A 77 32.78 -25.99 -2.15
CA THR A 77 33.92 -25.05 -2.05
C THR A 77 33.62 -23.69 -2.67
N ARG A 78 32.58 -23.61 -3.50
CA ARG A 78 32.07 -22.36 -4.08
C ARG A 78 30.60 -22.51 -4.44
N TYR A 79 29.94 -21.37 -4.62
CA TYR A 79 28.53 -21.28 -5.01
C TYR A 79 28.37 -20.35 -6.22
N ALA A 80 27.29 -20.54 -6.97
CA ALA A 80 26.89 -19.62 -8.00
C ALA A 80 25.39 -19.38 -7.93
N PHE A 81 24.97 -18.16 -8.27
CA PHE A 81 23.60 -17.70 -8.20
C PHE A 81 23.16 -17.14 -9.55
N ARG A 82 21.95 -17.43 -9.97
CA ARG A 82 21.33 -16.80 -11.13
C ARG A 82 19.99 -16.24 -10.74
N PHE A 83 19.78 -14.96 -11.05
CA PHE A 83 18.56 -14.23 -10.79
C PHE A 83 17.76 -14.06 -12.10
N GLU A 84 17.75 -12.87 -12.71
CA GLU A 84 16.99 -12.62 -13.95
C GLU A 84 17.80 -12.92 -15.22
N SER A 85 19.10 -12.64 -15.20
CA SER A 85 19.98 -12.81 -16.36
C SER A 85 20.36 -14.28 -16.60
N ALA A 86 20.92 -14.57 -17.78
CA ALA A 86 21.49 -15.87 -18.06
C ALA A 86 22.83 -16.12 -17.33
N ASP A 87 23.45 -15.06 -16.80
CA ASP A 87 24.76 -15.10 -16.16
C ASP A 87 24.69 -15.61 -14.73
N GLN A 88 25.69 -16.39 -14.35
CA GLN A 88 25.89 -16.86 -12.97
C GLN A 88 26.82 -15.88 -12.24
N LEU A 89 26.42 -15.51 -11.03
CA LEU A 89 27.22 -14.71 -10.10
C LEU A 89 27.88 -15.64 -9.08
N GLU A 90 29.22 -15.65 -9.01
CA GLU A 90 29.95 -16.56 -8.12
C GLU A 90 30.14 -16.00 -6.71
N SER A 91 30.11 -16.89 -5.71
CA SER A 91 30.37 -16.60 -4.31
C SER A 91 31.19 -17.72 -3.66
N GLN A 92 32.21 -17.35 -2.88
CA GLN A 92 32.99 -18.27 -2.07
C GLN A 92 32.36 -18.53 -0.70
N THR A 93 31.52 -17.62 -0.25
CA THR A 93 30.88 -17.65 1.09
C THR A 93 29.51 -18.30 1.09
N GLY A 94 28.92 -18.52 -0.10
CA GLY A 94 27.54 -18.98 -0.24
C GLY A 94 26.50 -17.89 0.01
N THR A 95 26.90 -16.62 0.07
CA THR A 95 25.97 -15.49 0.24
C THR A 95 26.02 -14.57 -0.97
N MET A 96 24.85 -14.03 -1.34
CA MET A 96 24.71 -13.08 -2.45
C MET A 96 23.59 -12.08 -2.13
N GLU A 97 23.81 -10.81 -2.45
CA GLU A 97 22.77 -9.79 -2.50
C GLU A 97 22.47 -9.46 -3.97
N TYR A 98 21.19 -9.31 -4.30
CA TYR A 98 20.74 -8.91 -5.63
C TYR A 98 19.62 -7.89 -5.52
N THR A 99 19.54 -6.98 -6.50
CA THR A 99 18.46 -5.98 -6.59
C THR A 99 17.71 -6.17 -7.90
N TYR A 100 16.44 -6.54 -7.80
CA TYR A 100 15.53 -6.53 -8.94
C TYR A 100 15.14 -5.08 -9.25
N THR A 101 15.11 -4.74 -10.53
CA THR A 101 14.93 -3.34 -10.97
C THR A 101 13.61 -3.08 -11.66
N LYS A 102 12.78 -4.11 -11.86
CA LYS A 102 11.49 -3.97 -12.50
C LYS A 102 10.45 -3.55 -11.45
N ASP A 103 9.82 -2.38 -11.66
CA ASP A 103 8.83 -1.83 -10.76
C ASP A 103 7.58 -2.70 -10.64
N GLY A 104 6.96 -2.67 -9.45
CA GLY A 104 5.81 -3.49 -9.09
C GLY A 104 6.20 -4.83 -8.46
N THR A 105 5.21 -5.68 -8.20
CA THR A 105 5.42 -7.03 -7.68
C THR A 105 5.60 -8.02 -8.82
N HIS A 106 6.72 -8.74 -8.80
CA HIS A 106 7.03 -9.75 -9.82
C HIS A 106 7.54 -11.04 -9.20
N SER A 107 7.16 -12.16 -9.83
CA SER A 107 7.65 -13.49 -9.46
C SER A 107 8.97 -13.77 -10.17
N TYR A 108 9.97 -14.22 -9.41
CA TYR A 108 11.28 -14.57 -9.91
C TYR A 108 11.69 -15.97 -9.46
N ASN A 109 12.56 -16.61 -10.25
CA ASN A 109 13.18 -17.88 -9.90
C ASN A 109 14.67 -17.67 -9.67
N ILE A 110 15.12 -17.86 -8.43
CA ILE A 110 16.53 -17.83 -8.06
C ILE A 110 17.07 -19.24 -8.15
N VAL A 111 18.10 -19.46 -8.99
CA VAL A 111 18.77 -20.75 -9.10
C VAL A 111 20.13 -20.66 -8.42
N VAL A 112 20.38 -21.59 -7.51
CA VAL A 112 21.63 -21.66 -6.74
C VAL A 112 22.34 -22.98 -7.02
N TRP A 113 23.63 -22.92 -7.33
CA TRP A 113 24.50 -24.04 -7.48
C TRP A 113 25.54 -24.09 -6.36
N ALA A 114 25.81 -25.27 -5.83
CA ALA A 114 26.94 -25.56 -4.95
C ALA A 114 27.90 -26.47 -5.68
N TYR A 115 29.18 -26.11 -5.75
CA TYR A 115 30.23 -26.83 -6.50
C TYR A 115 31.27 -27.41 -5.55
N SER A 116 31.72 -28.64 -5.83
CA SER A 116 32.91 -29.23 -5.21
C SER A 116 34.20 -28.64 -5.78
N ALA A 117 35.32 -28.99 -5.17
CA ALA A 117 36.66 -28.65 -5.69
C ALA A 117 36.96 -29.28 -7.06
N THR A 118 36.29 -30.37 -7.40
CA THR A 118 36.42 -31.08 -8.69
C THR A 118 35.47 -30.58 -9.78
N GLY A 119 34.56 -29.65 -9.41
CA GLY A 119 33.61 -29.02 -10.33
C GLY A 119 32.27 -29.76 -10.45
N GLU A 120 32.06 -30.86 -9.71
CA GLU A 120 30.75 -31.48 -9.58
C GLU A 120 29.80 -30.52 -8.82
N TYR A 121 28.50 -30.56 -9.11
CA TYR A 121 27.55 -29.63 -8.49
C TYR A 121 26.19 -30.26 -8.21
N ILE A 122 25.47 -29.61 -7.26
CA ILE A 122 24.04 -29.73 -7.08
C ILE A 122 23.42 -28.34 -7.22
N ASN A 123 22.12 -28.25 -7.52
CA ASN A 123 21.41 -26.99 -7.59
C ASN A 123 20.03 -27.08 -6.99
N GLN A 124 19.49 -25.90 -6.65
CA GLN A 124 18.12 -25.71 -6.17
C GLN A 124 17.54 -24.43 -6.79
N THR A 125 16.25 -24.45 -7.09
CA THR A 125 15.50 -23.26 -7.54
C THR A 125 14.52 -22.86 -6.46
N VAL A 126 14.51 -21.56 -6.10
CA VAL A 126 13.59 -20.97 -5.16
C VAL A 126 12.78 -19.89 -5.89
N ALA A 127 11.45 -20.00 -5.84
CA ALA A 127 10.55 -18.95 -6.35
C ALA A 127 10.34 -17.91 -5.26
N VAL A 128 10.39 -16.63 -5.63
CA VAL A 128 10.15 -15.48 -4.75
C VAL A 128 9.26 -14.46 -5.46
N GLU A 129 8.44 -13.76 -4.70
CA GLU A 129 7.77 -12.55 -5.16
C GLU A 129 8.48 -11.35 -4.55
N VAL A 130 8.89 -10.41 -5.38
CA VAL A 130 9.66 -9.24 -4.95
C VAL A 130 8.92 -7.99 -5.39
N TYR A 131 8.68 -7.09 -4.45
CA TYR A 131 8.17 -5.75 -4.73
C TYR A 131 9.32 -4.76 -4.89
N ARG A 132 9.30 -4.01 -5.98
CA ARG A 132 10.21 -2.90 -6.26
C ARG A 132 9.41 -1.63 -6.46
N SER A 133 9.70 -0.62 -5.65
CA SER A 133 9.23 0.75 -5.90
C SER A 133 10.27 1.54 -6.69
N ASP A 134 9.85 2.63 -7.29
CA ASP A 134 10.79 3.56 -7.92
C ASP A 134 11.74 4.14 -6.86
N GLU A 135 13.06 4.12 -7.09
CA GLU A 135 14.07 4.70 -6.17
C GLU A 135 13.95 6.22 -6.03
N GLU A 136 13.18 6.86 -6.89
CA GLU A 136 12.96 8.30 -6.88
C GLU A 136 12.32 8.79 -5.55
N PHE A 137 11.64 7.89 -4.79
CA PHE A 137 10.89 8.26 -3.58
C PHE A 137 11.43 7.54 -2.33
N ALA A 138 12.58 7.99 -1.82
CA ALA A 138 13.27 7.32 -0.71
C ALA A 138 13.04 7.98 0.66
N ALA A 139 12.65 9.26 0.72
CA ALA A 139 12.49 10.00 1.96
C ALA A 139 11.04 9.95 2.47
N LEU A 140 10.80 9.34 3.64
CA LEU A 140 9.51 9.40 4.32
C LEU A 140 9.26 10.83 4.81
N VAL A 141 8.26 11.52 4.24
CA VAL A 141 7.91 12.92 4.56
C VAL A 141 6.65 13.05 5.41
N PHE A 142 5.81 12.01 5.41
CA PHE A 142 4.62 11.93 6.25
C PHE A 142 4.33 10.48 6.59
N SER A 143 3.99 10.22 7.85
CA SER A 143 3.41 8.94 8.25
C SER A 143 2.44 9.09 9.40
N ASP A 144 1.46 8.20 9.44
CA ASP A 144 0.65 7.92 10.60
C ASP A 144 0.44 6.40 10.69
N GLU A 145 0.95 5.82 11.76
CA GLU A 145 0.87 4.37 12.06
C GLU A 145 -0.30 4.07 13.02
N PHE A 146 -1.04 5.10 13.43
CA PHE A 146 -2.21 5.03 14.31
C PHE A 146 -1.99 4.27 15.62
N ASP A 147 -0.81 4.46 16.24
CA ASP A 147 -0.40 3.77 17.48
C ASP A 147 -1.15 4.27 18.73
N ASP A 148 -1.65 5.50 18.75
CA ASP A 148 -2.26 6.14 19.91
C ASP A 148 -3.79 6.10 19.81
N ASP A 149 -4.46 5.33 20.71
CA ASP A 149 -5.91 5.24 20.79
C ASP A 149 -6.56 6.61 21.06
N GLY A 150 -7.69 6.87 20.41
CA GLY A 150 -8.48 8.10 20.61
C GLY A 150 -8.89 8.78 19.31
N ALA A 151 -8.87 10.11 19.29
CA ALA A 151 -9.09 10.86 18.05
C ALA A 151 -7.88 10.78 17.12
N PRO A 152 -8.07 10.81 15.79
CA PRO A 152 -6.96 11.02 14.85
C PRO A 152 -6.10 12.22 15.24
N ASP A 153 -4.80 12.13 15.05
CA ASP A 153 -3.85 13.19 15.41
C ASP A 153 -4.19 14.52 14.72
N ALA A 154 -4.57 15.52 15.51
CA ALA A 154 -4.96 16.83 15.02
C ALA A 154 -3.81 17.63 14.37
N GLU A 155 -2.54 17.24 14.56
CA GLU A 155 -1.41 17.83 13.84
C GLU A 155 -1.28 17.26 12.41
N LYS A 156 -1.81 16.05 12.18
CA LYS A 156 -1.74 15.36 10.89
C LYS A 156 -3.04 15.45 10.09
N TRP A 157 -4.20 15.47 10.76
CA TRP A 157 -5.51 15.34 10.11
C TRP A 157 -6.43 16.51 10.39
N HIS A 158 -7.16 16.92 9.36
CA HIS A 158 -8.23 17.91 9.41
C HIS A 158 -9.58 17.26 9.05
N TYR A 159 -10.60 17.53 9.85
CA TYR A 159 -11.97 17.10 9.55
C TYR A 159 -12.65 18.06 8.60
N GLN A 160 -12.96 17.61 7.39
CA GLN A 160 -13.76 18.38 6.46
C GLN A 160 -15.25 18.06 6.66
N ILE A 161 -15.96 18.95 7.35
CA ILE A 161 -17.35 18.75 7.77
C ILE A 161 -18.34 19.69 7.09
N ILE A 162 -17.86 20.70 6.36
CA ILE A 162 -18.72 21.70 5.72
C ILE A 162 -19.08 21.19 4.32
N PRO A 163 -20.36 20.83 4.07
CA PRO A 163 -20.77 20.36 2.76
C PRO A 163 -20.72 21.50 1.73
N PRO A 164 -20.04 21.30 0.58
CA PRO A 164 -19.77 22.39 -0.37
C PRO A 164 -20.99 22.79 -1.23
N ASN A 165 -22.02 21.94 -1.34
CA ASN A 165 -23.14 22.11 -2.24
C ASN A 165 -24.46 22.36 -1.49
N ASN A 166 -24.66 23.59 -0.98
CA ASN A 166 -25.90 24.02 -0.31
C ASN A 166 -26.41 23.03 0.77
N GLY A 167 -25.51 22.55 1.62
CA GLY A 167 -25.84 21.60 2.68
C GLY A 167 -25.81 20.15 2.24
N SER A 168 -25.26 19.85 1.06
CA SER A 168 -25.05 18.50 0.55
C SER A 168 -23.62 18.32 0.02
N TRP A 169 -23.18 17.08 -0.06
CA TRP A 169 -21.96 16.70 -0.77
C TRP A 169 -22.27 16.52 -2.26
N HIS A 170 -21.23 16.27 -3.07
CA HIS A 170 -21.39 16.03 -4.50
C HIS A 170 -21.97 14.64 -4.78
N ASN A 171 -22.18 14.30 -6.05
CA ASN A 171 -22.48 12.93 -6.52
C ASN A 171 -23.74 12.28 -5.90
N ASN A 172 -24.70 13.07 -5.39
CA ASN A 172 -25.91 12.60 -4.72
C ASN A 172 -25.63 11.82 -3.41
N GLU A 173 -24.53 12.08 -2.76
CA GLU A 173 -24.16 11.45 -1.50
C GLU A 173 -25.19 11.72 -0.39
N LEU A 174 -25.41 10.73 0.47
CA LEU A 174 -26.51 10.70 1.43
C LEU A 174 -26.10 11.03 2.88
N GLN A 175 -24.80 11.16 3.19
CA GLN A 175 -24.29 11.41 4.54
C GLN A 175 -23.99 12.89 4.78
N HIS A 176 -23.86 13.24 6.06
CA HIS A 176 -22.99 14.31 6.53
C HIS A 176 -21.66 13.73 7.02
N TYR A 177 -20.56 14.43 6.78
CA TYR A 177 -19.29 14.16 7.46
C TYR A 177 -19.26 14.92 8.77
N THR A 178 -18.72 14.31 9.81
CA THR A 178 -18.63 14.86 11.16
C THR A 178 -17.22 14.70 11.75
N ALA A 179 -16.92 15.45 12.79
CA ALA A 179 -15.69 15.31 13.58
C ALA A 179 -15.94 14.54 14.89
N ARG A 180 -16.98 13.70 14.94
CA ARG A 180 -17.37 12.97 16.16
C ARG A 180 -16.60 11.67 16.28
N PRO A 181 -16.30 11.21 17.50
CA PRO A 181 -15.62 9.95 17.75
C PRO A 181 -16.44 8.72 17.28
N GLU A 182 -17.76 8.86 17.09
CA GLU A 182 -18.59 7.81 16.52
C GLU A 182 -18.26 7.55 15.04
N ASN A 183 -17.78 8.58 14.31
CA ASN A 183 -17.49 8.47 12.89
C ASN A 183 -16.00 8.32 12.57
N SER A 184 -15.09 8.75 13.47
CA SER A 184 -13.68 8.41 13.31
C SER A 184 -12.93 8.36 14.64
N PHE A 185 -12.13 7.33 14.81
CA PHE A 185 -11.33 7.08 16.00
C PHE A 185 -10.20 6.10 15.69
N VAL A 186 -9.15 6.16 16.50
CA VAL A 186 -8.06 5.19 16.51
C VAL A 186 -8.27 4.21 17.65
N SER A 187 -8.18 2.92 17.37
CA SER A 187 -8.15 1.86 18.37
C SER A 187 -7.45 0.63 17.82
N ASP A 188 -6.84 -0.16 18.70
CA ASP A 188 -6.16 -1.39 18.34
C ASP A 188 -5.15 -1.22 17.17
N GLY A 189 -4.45 -0.08 17.17
CA GLY A 189 -3.41 0.24 16.19
C GLY A 189 -3.93 0.57 14.77
N THR A 190 -5.20 0.93 14.61
CA THR A 190 -5.75 1.34 13.30
C THR A 190 -6.73 2.49 13.42
N LEU A 191 -6.77 3.37 12.40
CA LEU A 191 -7.82 4.36 12.22
C LEU A 191 -9.09 3.69 11.70
N LYS A 192 -10.23 3.98 12.32
CA LYS A 192 -11.57 3.61 11.86
C LYS A 192 -12.28 4.85 11.35
N ILE A 193 -12.69 4.84 10.07
CA ILE A 193 -13.68 5.75 9.53
C ILE A 193 -14.98 4.96 9.42
N LYS A 194 -15.99 5.37 10.19
CA LYS A 194 -17.24 4.62 10.32
C LYS A 194 -18.42 5.39 9.74
N ALA A 195 -19.12 4.75 8.81
CA ALA A 195 -20.42 5.22 8.32
C ALA A 195 -21.52 4.65 9.22
N LEU A 196 -22.46 5.50 9.66
CA LEU A 196 -23.56 5.16 10.54
C LEU A 196 -24.90 5.51 9.89
N LYS A 197 -25.93 4.70 10.11
CA LYS A 197 -27.33 5.03 9.79
C LYS A 197 -27.95 5.76 10.98
N GLU A 198 -28.02 7.05 10.88
CA GLU A 198 -28.66 7.92 11.88
C GLU A 198 -29.12 9.22 11.23
N GLU A 199 -30.20 9.80 11.77
CA GLU A 199 -30.61 11.12 11.35
C GLU A 199 -29.69 12.17 12.00
N TYR A 200 -29.08 13.01 11.17
CA TYR A 200 -28.17 14.05 11.62
C TYR A 200 -28.41 15.36 10.86
N THR A 201 -28.53 16.46 11.59
CA THR A 201 -28.74 17.79 11.02
C THR A 201 -27.51 18.67 11.20
N TYR A 202 -26.99 19.19 10.11
CA TYR A 202 -25.90 20.16 10.09
C TYR A 202 -26.32 21.41 9.30
N ASN A 203 -26.25 22.60 9.92
CA ASN A 203 -26.61 23.88 9.31
C ASN A 203 -27.97 23.88 8.59
N GLY A 204 -28.96 23.21 9.16
CA GLY A 204 -30.33 23.14 8.61
C GLY A 204 -30.53 22.08 7.50
N SER A 205 -29.50 21.36 7.13
CA SER A 205 -29.58 20.19 6.22
C SER A 205 -29.62 18.90 7.05
N THR A 206 -30.62 18.06 6.84
CA THR A 206 -30.76 16.76 7.52
C THR A 206 -30.44 15.63 6.55
N LYS A 207 -29.61 14.70 6.98
CA LYS A 207 -29.24 13.47 6.27
C LYS A 207 -29.52 12.24 7.13
N SER A 208 -29.66 11.08 6.50
CA SER A 208 -29.94 9.81 7.17
C SER A 208 -28.71 8.99 7.50
N TYR A 209 -27.53 9.52 7.18
CA TYR A 209 -26.25 8.86 7.43
C TYR A 209 -25.20 9.89 7.88
N THR A 210 -24.25 9.42 8.68
CA THR A 210 -23.05 10.16 9.04
C THR A 210 -21.81 9.35 8.73
N SER A 211 -20.69 10.03 8.48
CA SER A 211 -19.38 9.44 8.25
C SER A 211 -18.28 10.44 8.62
N ALA A 212 -17.02 10.16 8.28
CA ALA A 212 -15.94 11.13 8.38
C ALA A 212 -15.20 11.29 7.05
N ARG A 213 -14.68 12.51 6.81
CA ARG A 213 -13.76 12.87 5.74
C ARG A 213 -12.57 13.57 6.35
N LEU A 214 -11.38 12.98 6.21
CA LEU A 214 -10.14 13.46 6.77
C LEU A 214 -9.22 13.94 5.65
N ASN A 215 -8.69 15.17 5.79
CA ASN A 215 -7.66 15.70 4.93
C ASN A 215 -6.31 15.60 5.64
N ALA A 216 -5.29 15.03 5.01
CA ALA A 216 -3.93 15.11 5.50
C ALA A 216 -3.43 16.57 5.47
N LYS A 217 -2.75 17.01 6.53
CA LYS A 217 -2.19 18.36 6.65
C LYS A 217 -0.81 18.49 6.00
N LEU A 218 -0.54 17.66 5.00
CA LEU A 218 0.61 17.74 4.13
C LEU A 218 0.13 17.97 2.69
N ALA A 219 0.63 19.03 2.04
CA ALA A 219 0.57 19.19 0.60
C ALA A 219 1.91 18.77 0.00
N PHE A 220 1.88 18.01 -1.09
CA PHE A 220 3.06 17.49 -1.75
C PHE A 220 2.87 17.45 -3.26
N THR A 221 3.97 17.59 -4.00
CA THR A 221 4.02 17.39 -5.46
C THR A 221 4.98 16.26 -5.72
N TYR A 222 4.51 15.25 -6.45
CA TYR A 222 5.25 14.02 -6.71
C TYR A 222 5.56 13.24 -5.43
N GLY A 223 5.77 11.97 -5.57
CA GLY A 223 6.04 11.10 -4.45
C GLY A 223 5.33 9.75 -4.57
N ARG A 224 5.52 8.93 -3.56
CA ARG A 224 4.83 7.67 -3.39
C ARG A 224 3.92 7.75 -2.17
N VAL A 225 2.65 7.38 -2.35
CA VAL A 225 1.66 7.25 -1.27
C VAL A 225 1.39 5.77 -1.03
N GLU A 226 1.38 5.36 0.22
CA GLU A 226 0.92 4.05 0.65
C GLU A 226 -0.13 4.18 1.74
N VAL A 227 -1.26 3.51 1.55
CA VAL A 227 -2.30 3.36 2.55
C VAL A 227 -2.63 1.88 2.68
N ARG A 228 -2.38 1.30 3.86
CA ARG A 228 -2.78 -0.07 4.14
C ARG A 228 -4.13 -0.06 4.82
N ALA A 229 -5.13 -0.62 4.13
CA ALA A 229 -6.51 -0.54 4.57
C ALA A 229 -7.30 -1.82 4.32
N LYS A 230 -8.35 -2.02 5.14
CA LYS A 230 -9.40 -2.99 4.97
C LYS A 230 -10.71 -2.25 4.71
N LEU A 231 -11.38 -2.57 3.61
CA LEU A 231 -12.50 -1.82 3.09
C LEU A 231 -13.85 -2.27 3.70
N PRO A 232 -14.88 -1.43 3.69
CA PRO A 232 -16.21 -1.81 4.14
C PRO A 232 -16.82 -2.89 3.25
N SER A 233 -17.69 -3.71 3.84
CA SER A 233 -18.29 -4.90 3.23
C SER A 233 -19.71 -4.68 2.70
N MET A 234 -20.44 -3.71 3.26
CA MET A 234 -21.86 -3.54 2.97
C MET A 234 -22.11 -2.73 1.70
N ALA A 235 -23.13 -3.13 0.96
CA ALA A 235 -23.66 -2.33 -0.14
C ALA A 235 -24.08 -0.93 0.35
N GLY A 236 -23.99 0.04 -0.54
CA GLY A 236 -24.27 1.43 -0.22
C GLY A 236 -23.11 2.22 0.33
N THR A 237 -21.98 1.57 0.70
CA THR A 237 -20.74 2.27 1.09
C THR A 237 -19.87 2.57 -0.13
N TRP A 238 -19.25 3.73 -0.10
CA TRP A 238 -18.30 4.22 -1.11
C TRP A 238 -17.06 4.77 -0.40
N PRO A 239 -16.13 3.91 0.00
CA PRO A 239 -14.86 4.33 0.57
C PRO A 239 -13.94 4.87 -0.53
N ALA A 240 -13.13 5.88 -0.18
CA ALA A 240 -12.14 6.45 -1.07
C ALA A 240 -10.84 6.80 -0.35
N ILE A 241 -9.73 6.56 -1.04
CA ILE A 241 -8.36 7.01 -0.77
C ILE A 241 -7.95 7.80 -2.00
N TRP A 242 -7.82 9.12 -1.89
CA TRP A 242 -7.69 9.99 -3.02
C TRP A 242 -6.95 11.30 -2.71
N THR A 243 -6.61 12.07 -3.70
CA THR A 243 -5.97 13.37 -3.54
C THR A 243 -6.71 14.45 -4.31
N LEU A 244 -6.69 15.66 -3.78
CA LEU A 244 -7.20 16.86 -4.43
C LEU A 244 -6.10 17.92 -4.48
N GLY A 245 -6.08 18.75 -5.54
CA GLY A 245 -5.16 19.87 -5.62
C GLY A 245 -5.28 20.79 -4.42
N ALA A 246 -4.17 21.17 -3.80
CA ALA A 246 -4.15 22.02 -2.61
C ALA A 246 -4.69 23.45 -2.90
N ASP A 247 -4.69 23.87 -4.17
CA ASP A 247 -5.28 25.11 -4.63
C ASP A 247 -6.81 25.05 -4.86
N SER A 248 -7.46 23.92 -4.54
CA SER A 248 -8.90 23.74 -4.65
C SER A 248 -9.68 24.73 -3.80
N ASN A 249 -10.71 25.35 -4.37
CA ASN A 249 -11.63 26.25 -3.66
C ASN A 249 -12.80 25.52 -2.99
N GLU A 250 -12.72 24.20 -2.82
CA GLU A 250 -13.76 23.42 -2.13
C GLU A 250 -13.88 23.88 -0.68
N THR A 251 -15.09 24.20 -0.27
CA THR A 251 -15.37 24.76 1.08
C THR A 251 -14.97 23.77 2.19
N GLY A 252 -14.30 24.28 3.21
CA GLY A 252 -13.99 23.53 4.43
C GLY A 252 -12.81 22.54 4.30
N ASN A 253 -12.10 22.50 3.17
CA ASN A 253 -10.85 21.76 3.06
C ASN A 253 -9.73 22.45 3.87
N TYR A 254 -8.69 21.71 4.25
CA TYR A 254 -7.63 22.25 5.09
C TYR A 254 -6.84 23.40 4.44
N PHE A 255 -6.59 23.30 3.13
CA PHE A 255 -5.78 24.27 2.39
C PHE A 255 -6.62 25.39 1.74
N GLY A 256 -7.95 25.29 1.75
CA GLY A 256 -8.86 26.18 1.03
C GLY A 256 -8.72 27.65 1.42
N ASP A 257 -8.61 27.95 2.71
CA ASP A 257 -8.46 29.32 3.22
C ASP A 257 -7.11 29.94 2.86
N GLN A 258 -6.09 29.13 2.61
CA GLN A 258 -4.73 29.57 2.32
C GLN A 258 -4.41 29.63 0.82
N TYR A 259 -4.87 28.63 0.04
CA TYR A 259 -4.51 28.46 -1.38
C TYR A 259 -5.71 28.36 -2.31
N GLY A 260 -6.92 28.14 -1.78
CA GLY A 260 -8.11 27.76 -2.52
C GLY A 260 -8.64 28.83 -3.45
N SER A 261 -8.23 28.78 -4.71
CA SER A 261 -8.68 29.69 -5.76
C SER A 261 -9.14 28.98 -7.04
N VAL A 262 -8.90 27.66 -7.15
CA VAL A 262 -9.11 26.88 -8.37
C VAL A 262 -10.30 25.95 -8.19
N GLY A 263 -11.29 26.07 -9.07
CA GLY A 263 -12.44 25.17 -9.09
C GLY A 263 -12.11 23.79 -9.66
N TRP A 264 -12.79 22.78 -9.16
CA TRP A 264 -12.80 21.47 -9.79
C TRP A 264 -13.37 21.55 -11.23
N PRO A 265 -12.82 20.84 -12.22
CA PRO A 265 -11.71 19.87 -12.14
C PRO A 265 -10.32 20.46 -12.45
N LEU A 266 -10.17 21.78 -12.51
CA LEU A 266 -8.90 22.45 -12.85
C LEU A 266 -7.85 22.34 -11.72
N CYS A 267 -8.28 22.05 -10.48
CA CYS A 267 -7.37 21.75 -9.38
C CYS A 267 -6.73 20.36 -9.50
N GLY A 268 -7.38 19.42 -10.22
CA GLY A 268 -6.97 18.03 -10.36
C GLY A 268 -7.40 17.15 -9.19
N GLU A 269 -7.79 15.91 -9.50
CA GLU A 269 -8.18 14.87 -8.55
C GLU A 269 -7.57 13.55 -8.99
N ILE A 270 -6.98 12.82 -8.04
CA ILE A 270 -6.40 11.50 -8.27
C ILE A 270 -7.03 10.53 -7.27
N ASP A 271 -7.87 9.63 -7.76
CA ASP A 271 -8.47 8.58 -6.95
C ASP A 271 -7.56 7.35 -6.99
N ILE A 272 -6.79 7.19 -5.92
CA ILE A 272 -5.88 6.04 -5.78
C ILE A 272 -6.71 4.77 -5.64
N MET A 273 -7.77 4.82 -4.85
CA MET A 273 -8.71 3.74 -4.63
C MET A 273 -10.12 4.26 -4.35
N GLU A 274 -11.08 3.78 -5.08
CA GLU A 274 -12.50 3.84 -4.78
C GLU A 274 -13.10 2.45 -4.88
N GLN A 275 -14.02 2.09 -3.96
CA GLN A 275 -14.76 0.83 -4.04
C GLN A 275 -16.25 1.13 -4.19
N THR A 276 -16.90 0.48 -5.16
CA THR A 276 -18.34 0.65 -5.37
C THR A 276 -19.19 -0.06 -4.30
N GLY A 277 -20.43 0.38 -4.16
CA GLY A 277 -21.38 -0.26 -3.24
C GLY A 277 -21.86 -1.64 -3.71
N TRP A 278 -21.68 -1.99 -4.97
CA TRP A 278 -22.18 -3.23 -5.58
C TRP A 278 -21.10 -4.26 -5.92
N ASP A 279 -19.83 -3.86 -6.03
CA ASP A 279 -18.70 -4.80 -6.20
C ASP A 279 -17.67 -4.56 -5.09
N LYS A 280 -17.56 -5.53 -4.18
CA LYS A 280 -16.65 -5.46 -3.04
C LYS A 280 -15.31 -6.19 -3.27
N ASN A 281 -15.09 -6.74 -4.48
CA ASN A 281 -13.86 -7.43 -4.86
C ASN A 281 -13.11 -6.74 -6.00
N SER A 282 -13.48 -5.51 -6.31
CA SER A 282 -12.82 -4.65 -7.27
C SER A 282 -12.66 -3.24 -6.72
N ILE A 283 -11.64 -2.54 -7.17
CA ILE A 283 -11.46 -1.10 -6.93
C ILE A 283 -11.31 -0.38 -8.24
N ILE A 284 -11.67 0.89 -8.21
CA ILE A 284 -11.47 1.84 -9.31
C ILE A 284 -10.30 2.74 -8.93
N SER A 285 -9.42 3.01 -9.89
CA SER A 285 -8.50 4.13 -9.84
C SER A 285 -8.83 5.08 -10.96
N HIS A 286 -9.03 6.36 -10.64
CA HIS A 286 -9.52 7.33 -11.62
C HIS A 286 -8.81 8.67 -11.49
N PHE A 287 -8.78 9.42 -12.59
CA PHE A 287 -8.12 10.72 -12.69
C PHE A 287 -9.10 11.72 -13.29
N HIS A 288 -9.35 12.84 -12.61
CA HIS A 288 -10.23 13.90 -13.08
C HIS A 288 -9.46 15.20 -13.22
N TRP A 289 -9.47 15.81 -14.41
CA TRP A 289 -8.76 17.06 -14.61
C TRP A 289 -9.44 17.99 -15.62
N GLY A 290 -9.21 19.29 -15.44
CA GLY A 290 -9.40 20.27 -16.49
C GLY A 290 -8.07 20.50 -17.23
N ASP A 291 -8.05 20.41 -18.55
CA ASP A 291 -6.88 20.80 -19.35
C ASP A 291 -6.56 22.27 -19.09
N LEU A 292 -5.36 22.58 -18.62
CA LEU A 292 -4.98 23.94 -18.20
C LEU A 292 -4.95 24.96 -19.34
N ASN A 293 -4.87 24.52 -20.61
CA ASN A 293 -4.89 25.40 -21.78
C ASN A 293 -6.31 25.63 -22.29
N THR A 294 -7.15 24.59 -22.30
CA THR A 294 -8.50 24.63 -22.92
C THR A 294 -9.63 24.73 -21.90
N GLN A 295 -9.34 24.41 -20.63
CA GLN A 295 -10.30 24.31 -19.52
C GLN A 295 -11.38 23.23 -19.72
N VAL A 296 -11.17 22.31 -20.66
CA VAL A 296 -12.08 21.20 -20.91
C VAL A 296 -11.86 20.11 -19.88
N TYR A 297 -12.97 19.63 -19.30
CA TYR A 297 -12.96 18.46 -18.42
C TYR A 297 -12.57 17.20 -19.18
N ASN A 298 -11.74 16.43 -18.53
CA ASN A 298 -11.31 15.10 -18.97
C ASN A 298 -11.28 14.17 -17.76
N ASP A 299 -11.43 12.89 -18.02
CA ASP A 299 -11.25 11.83 -17.04
C ASP A 299 -10.71 10.56 -17.73
N GLU A 300 -9.96 9.77 -16.99
CA GLU A 300 -9.56 8.41 -17.39
C GLU A 300 -9.19 7.59 -16.15
N GLY A 301 -9.27 6.27 -16.26
CA GLY A 301 -8.96 5.39 -15.14
C GLY A 301 -9.08 3.91 -15.52
N GLY A 302 -8.96 3.06 -14.53
CA GLY A 302 -9.05 1.62 -14.65
C GLY A 302 -9.59 0.95 -13.41
N GLU A 303 -9.86 -0.34 -13.52
CA GLU A 303 -10.33 -1.18 -12.43
C GLU A 303 -9.32 -2.29 -12.16
N GLY A 304 -9.18 -2.68 -10.90
CA GLY A 304 -8.35 -3.78 -10.47
C GLY A 304 -9.05 -4.70 -9.49
N PRO A 305 -8.84 -6.02 -9.58
CA PRO A 305 -9.39 -6.95 -8.62
C PRO A 305 -8.67 -6.83 -7.27
N VAL A 306 -9.43 -6.96 -6.19
CA VAL A 306 -8.93 -7.06 -4.83
C VAL A 306 -9.74 -8.10 -4.08
N ALA A 307 -9.22 -9.32 -3.99
CA ALA A 307 -9.88 -10.40 -3.27
C ALA A 307 -9.86 -10.11 -1.76
N ASN A 308 -10.96 -10.44 -1.06
CA ASN A 308 -11.05 -10.29 0.40
C ASN A 308 -10.86 -8.86 0.93
N ALA A 309 -11.09 -7.82 0.12
CA ALA A 309 -10.88 -6.42 0.48
C ALA A 309 -11.52 -6.01 1.81
N SER A 310 -12.63 -6.67 2.20
CA SER A 310 -13.37 -6.38 3.43
C SER A 310 -12.99 -7.27 4.62
N THR A 311 -12.12 -8.25 4.43
CA THR A 311 -11.69 -9.19 5.50
C THR A 311 -10.19 -9.18 5.74
N GLU A 312 -9.41 -8.67 4.80
CA GLU A 312 -7.95 -8.60 4.85
C GLU A 312 -7.48 -7.16 4.57
N PHE A 313 -6.31 -6.81 5.09
CA PHE A 313 -5.67 -5.53 4.77
C PHE A 313 -4.90 -5.64 3.47
N HIS A 314 -5.08 -4.66 2.60
CA HIS A 314 -4.36 -4.49 1.35
C HIS A 314 -3.62 -3.16 1.33
N ILE A 315 -2.57 -3.06 0.53
CA ILE A 315 -1.82 -1.81 0.33
C ILE A 315 -2.31 -1.17 -0.96
N TYR A 316 -2.97 -0.03 -0.83
CA TYR A 316 -3.36 0.84 -1.93
C TYR A 316 -2.30 1.91 -2.07
N SER A 317 -1.67 2.01 -3.23
CA SER A 317 -0.53 2.91 -3.39
C SER A 317 -0.53 3.64 -4.72
N MET A 318 0.18 4.77 -4.75
CA MET A 318 0.40 5.60 -5.91
C MET A 318 1.88 5.96 -6.01
N GLU A 319 2.45 5.90 -7.20
CA GLU A 319 3.72 6.51 -7.56
C GLU A 319 3.44 7.64 -8.56
N TRP A 320 3.88 8.83 -8.25
CA TRP A 320 3.56 10.04 -9.00
C TRP A 320 4.82 10.86 -9.29
N ASN A 321 5.12 11.04 -10.57
CA ASN A 321 6.19 11.90 -11.05
C ASN A 321 5.73 12.82 -12.19
N SER A 322 6.64 13.59 -12.77
CA SER A 322 6.33 14.56 -13.83
C SER A 322 5.86 13.92 -15.14
N GLY A 323 6.15 12.65 -15.38
CA GLY A 323 5.84 11.93 -16.62
C GLY A 323 4.68 10.95 -16.48
N SER A 324 4.45 10.40 -15.29
CA SER A 324 3.40 9.41 -15.08
C SER A 324 2.88 9.40 -13.64
N ILE A 325 1.66 8.85 -13.49
CA ILE A 325 1.07 8.50 -12.20
C ILE A 325 0.61 7.06 -12.32
N LYS A 326 1.06 6.21 -11.40
CA LYS A 326 0.73 4.78 -11.38
C LYS A 326 0.05 4.44 -10.08
N THR A 327 -1.02 3.66 -10.13
CA THR A 327 -1.74 3.19 -8.96
C THR A 327 -1.68 1.68 -8.85
N TYR A 328 -1.64 1.17 -7.62
CA TYR A 328 -1.41 -0.25 -7.36
C TYR A 328 -2.28 -0.76 -6.22
N VAL A 329 -2.57 -2.07 -6.23
CA VAL A 329 -3.04 -2.84 -5.07
C VAL A 329 -2.03 -3.95 -4.82
N ASP A 330 -1.46 -4.01 -3.61
CA ASP A 330 -0.42 -4.98 -3.20
C ASP A 330 0.74 -5.06 -4.20
N GLY A 331 1.16 -3.90 -4.74
CA GLY A 331 2.20 -3.78 -5.75
C GLY A 331 1.79 -4.21 -7.16
N ASN A 332 0.56 -4.67 -7.38
CA ASN A 332 0.04 -4.97 -8.72
C ASN A 332 -0.54 -3.71 -9.36
N LEU A 333 -0.06 -3.35 -10.55
CA LEU A 333 -0.50 -2.17 -11.28
C LEU A 333 -2.01 -2.25 -11.59
N VAL A 334 -2.76 -1.23 -11.17
CA VAL A 334 -4.17 -1.03 -11.51
C VAL A 334 -4.30 -0.15 -12.75
N TYR A 335 -3.64 1.02 -12.72
CA TYR A 335 -3.68 1.96 -13.83
C TYR A 335 -2.38 2.75 -13.93
N GLU A 336 -2.01 3.12 -15.16
CA GLU A 336 -0.91 4.05 -15.46
C GLU A 336 -1.43 5.22 -16.29
N PHE A 337 -1.37 6.42 -15.68
CA PHE A 337 -1.76 7.68 -16.29
C PHE A 337 -0.53 8.42 -16.83
N THR A 338 -0.60 8.92 -18.06
CA THR A 338 0.44 9.78 -18.62
C THR A 338 0.27 11.22 -18.12
N ASN A 339 1.21 11.70 -17.30
CA ASN A 339 1.24 13.08 -16.84
C ASN A 339 1.87 14.01 -17.88
N ALA A 340 1.45 15.27 -17.91
CA ALA A 340 1.93 16.28 -18.85
C ALA A 340 1.77 17.71 -18.28
N PRO A 341 2.53 18.71 -18.80
CA PRO A 341 2.49 20.08 -18.27
C PRO A 341 1.15 20.81 -18.36
N ASN A 342 0.24 20.37 -19.24
CA ASN A 342 -1.10 20.93 -19.38
C ASN A 342 -2.14 20.30 -18.45
N LYS A 343 -1.72 19.36 -17.61
CA LYS A 343 -2.53 18.70 -16.57
C LYS A 343 -2.21 19.28 -15.20
N PRO A 344 -3.15 19.34 -14.25
CA PRO A 344 -2.92 19.95 -12.94
C PRO A 344 -2.04 19.12 -11.99
N TYR A 345 -1.52 18.00 -12.44
CA TYR A 345 -0.72 17.07 -11.64
C TYR A 345 0.79 17.41 -11.59
N ASN A 346 1.12 18.70 -11.70
CA ASN A 346 2.45 19.27 -11.45
C ASN A 346 2.40 20.33 -10.34
N LYS A 347 1.34 20.29 -9.52
CA LYS A 347 1.09 21.15 -8.38
C LYS A 347 0.92 20.32 -7.12
N GLU A 348 0.89 20.99 -5.97
CA GLU A 348 0.65 20.34 -4.69
C GLU A 348 -0.76 19.76 -4.60
N HIS A 349 -0.87 18.52 -4.12
CA HIS A 349 -2.09 17.83 -3.73
C HIS A 349 -2.02 17.42 -2.26
N TYR A 350 -3.16 17.15 -1.65
CA TYR A 350 -3.25 16.59 -0.30
C TYR A 350 -4.13 15.34 -0.31
N LEU A 351 -3.79 14.38 0.57
CA LEU A 351 -4.50 13.12 0.69
C LEU A 351 -5.82 13.29 1.43
N ILE A 352 -6.87 12.59 0.97
CA ILE A 352 -8.20 12.56 1.57
C ILE A 352 -8.62 11.09 1.78
N LEU A 353 -9.22 10.83 2.96
CA LEU A 353 -9.76 9.53 3.36
C LEU A 353 -11.21 9.71 3.78
N ASN A 354 -12.15 8.91 3.23
CA ASN A 354 -13.56 8.97 3.61
C ASN A 354 -14.34 7.69 3.27
N ILE A 355 -15.55 7.59 3.82
CA ILE A 355 -16.63 6.76 3.28
C ILE A 355 -17.80 7.67 2.92
N ALA A 356 -18.17 7.73 1.65
CA ALA A 356 -19.46 8.27 1.23
C ALA A 356 -20.54 7.19 1.31
N MET A 357 -21.81 7.62 1.39
CA MET A 357 -22.97 6.73 1.45
C MET A 357 -23.89 6.99 0.26
N GLY A 358 -24.33 5.92 -0.40
CA GLY A 358 -25.15 6.03 -1.60
C GLY A 358 -24.44 6.75 -2.74
N GLY A 359 -25.17 7.60 -3.44
CA GLY A 359 -24.61 8.38 -4.53
C GLY A 359 -24.23 7.55 -5.75
N ASN A 360 -23.38 8.15 -6.60
CA ASN A 360 -23.06 7.58 -7.90
C ASN A 360 -22.35 6.22 -7.85
N LEU A 361 -21.43 6.01 -6.89
CA LEU A 361 -20.68 4.77 -6.72
C LEU A 361 -21.10 3.95 -5.49
N GLY A 362 -21.75 4.54 -4.50
CA GLY A 362 -22.33 3.77 -3.40
C GLY A 362 -23.60 3.02 -3.80
N GLY A 363 -24.40 3.62 -4.70
CA GLY A 363 -25.67 3.04 -5.15
C GLY A 363 -26.71 2.95 -4.05
N ASP A 364 -27.57 1.95 -4.10
CA ASP A 364 -28.65 1.76 -3.13
C ASP A 364 -28.11 1.30 -1.78
N VAL A 365 -28.50 1.98 -0.70
CA VAL A 365 -28.18 1.57 0.66
C VAL A 365 -29.30 0.63 1.15
N PRO A 366 -28.99 -0.63 1.52
CA PRO A 366 -30.02 -1.56 1.95
C PRO A 366 -30.65 -1.13 3.29
N ASP A 367 -31.92 -1.46 3.49
CA ASP A 367 -32.64 -1.16 4.74
C ASP A 367 -31.96 -1.75 5.98
N SER A 368 -31.28 -2.87 5.80
CA SER A 368 -30.52 -3.59 6.83
C SER A 368 -29.20 -2.90 7.20
N PHE A 369 -28.77 -1.87 6.46
CA PHE A 369 -27.56 -1.13 6.81
C PHE A 369 -27.73 -0.45 8.16
N SER A 370 -26.78 -0.62 9.04
CA SER A 370 -26.70 0.09 10.33
C SER A 370 -25.37 0.86 10.46
N GLU A 371 -24.27 0.20 10.19
CA GLU A 371 -22.92 0.77 10.19
C GLU A 371 -21.96 -0.09 9.35
N ASP A 372 -20.90 0.53 8.87
CA ASP A 372 -19.73 -0.16 8.30
C ASP A 372 -18.47 0.71 8.43
N THR A 373 -17.30 0.11 8.27
CA THR A 373 -16.02 0.75 8.61
C THR A 373 -14.97 0.55 7.53
N LEU A 374 -14.29 1.63 7.17
CA LEU A 374 -12.98 1.63 6.52
C LEU A 374 -11.93 1.63 7.64
N GLU A 375 -11.14 0.58 7.72
CA GLU A 375 -10.10 0.41 8.73
C GLU A 375 -8.73 0.60 8.09
N ILE A 376 -7.93 1.53 8.61
CA ILE A 376 -6.63 1.93 8.03
C ILE A 376 -5.53 1.65 9.06
N ASP A 377 -4.57 0.81 8.67
CA ASP A 377 -3.44 0.40 9.49
C ASP A 377 -2.33 1.46 9.48
N TYR A 378 -2.01 2.00 8.31
CA TYR A 378 -1.08 3.11 8.19
C TYR A 378 -1.32 3.96 6.93
N VAL A 379 -0.80 5.19 7.01
CA VAL A 379 -0.60 6.09 5.87
C VAL A 379 0.85 6.51 5.82
N ARG A 380 1.49 6.42 4.65
CA ARG A 380 2.89 6.83 4.44
C ARG A 380 3.02 7.57 3.13
N ILE A 381 3.76 8.69 3.14
CA ILE A 381 4.07 9.47 1.93
C ILE A 381 5.59 9.65 1.87
N TYR A 382 6.15 9.34 0.71
CA TYR A 382 7.58 9.41 0.42
C TYR A 382 7.84 10.39 -0.74
N GLN A 383 8.98 11.08 -0.69
CA GLN A 383 9.49 11.97 -1.75
C GLN A 383 10.98 11.73 -2.03
#